data_841ab6abb0fda99d4e3733ba2a29b094
#
_entry.id   841ab6abb0fda99d4e3733ba2a29b094
#
_cell.length_a   1.000
_cell.length_b   1.000
_cell.length_c   1.000
_cell.angle_alpha   90.00
_cell.angle_beta   90.00
_cell.angle_gamma   90.00
#
_symmetry.space_group_name_H-M   'P 1'
#
loop_
_entity.id
_entity.type
_entity.pdbx_description
1 polymer ?
#
loop_
_entity_poly.entity_id
_entity_poly.type
_entity_poly.pdbx_seq_one_letter_code
_entity_poly.pdbx_strand_id
1 'polypeptide(L)'
;MNRGDVILVRFPHPSGLRGKKRPAVIVQSDAYSGLVSTLVVAEVTKNLTMASDPACLFIDANTPAGKATGLVRDSVVSCLVLVTVYADTVAQMLGTLSPAMKQKLNDCLKASLGLP
;
A
#
# COMPACT_ATOMS: atom_id res chain seq x y z
N MET A 1 6.80 11.35 -3.64
CA MET A 1 6.05 10.11 -3.33
C MET A 1 5.39 9.61 -4.60
N ASN A 2 5.75 8.41 -4.99
CA ASN A 2 5.35 7.83 -6.25
C ASN A 2 4.54 6.55 -6.03
N ARG A 3 3.81 6.14 -7.07
CA ARG A 3 3.10 4.86 -7.08
C ARG A 3 4.07 3.71 -6.77
N GLY A 4 3.70 2.85 -5.83
CA GLY A 4 4.53 1.75 -5.35
C GLY A 4 5.40 2.09 -4.15
N ASP A 5 5.44 3.34 -3.71
CA ASP A 5 6.15 3.69 -2.50
C ASP A 5 5.39 3.16 -1.28
N VAL A 6 6.16 2.71 -0.29
CA VAL A 6 5.63 2.22 1.00
C VAL A 6 5.79 3.34 2.01
N ILE A 7 4.68 3.74 2.59
CA ILE A 7 4.63 4.90 3.49
C ILE A 7 4.01 4.50 4.83
N LEU A 8 4.32 5.27 5.85
CA LEU A 8 3.64 5.20 7.15
C LEU A 8 2.67 6.36 7.23
N VAL A 9 1.38 6.07 7.38
CA VAL A 9 0.32 7.07 7.36
C VAL A 9 -0.75 6.72 8.37
N ARG A 10 -1.41 7.75 8.90
CA ARG A 10 -2.50 7.56 9.85
C ARG A 10 -3.79 7.25 9.07
N PHE A 11 -4.36 6.08 9.30
CA PHE A 11 -5.63 5.70 8.68
C PHE A 11 -6.79 6.37 9.40
N PRO A 12 -7.87 6.74 8.66
CA PRO A 12 -9.10 7.22 9.28
C PRO A 12 -9.70 6.15 10.19
N HIS A 13 -10.25 6.57 11.32
CA HIS A 13 -10.95 5.68 12.25
C HIS A 13 -12.45 5.90 12.14
N PRO A 14 -13.27 4.82 12.12
CA PRO A 14 -14.74 4.96 11.97
C PRO A 14 -15.42 5.81 13.04
N SER A 15 -14.83 5.89 14.24
CA SER A 15 -15.38 6.71 15.34
C SER A 15 -15.09 8.20 15.20
N GLY A 16 -14.37 8.62 14.17
CA GLY A 16 -13.89 10.00 14.02
C GLY A 16 -12.65 10.33 14.85
N LEU A 17 -12.17 9.41 15.68
CA LEU A 17 -10.92 9.57 16.40
C LEU A 17 -9.73 9.34 15.45
N ARG A 18 -8.55 9.81 15.86
CA ARG A 18 -7.33 9.56 15.11
C ARG A 18 -7.02 8.07 15.10
N GLY A 19 -6.94 7.49 13.89
CA GLY A 19 -6.50 6.11 13.71
C GLY A 19 -5.01 5.95 14.00
N LYS A 20 -4.56 4.69 14.07
CA LYS A 20 -3.15 4.36 14.22
C LYS A 20 -2.40 4.63 12.92
N LYS A 21 -1.10 4.95 13.05
CA LYS A 21 -0.19 4.95 11.91
C LYS A 21 0.02 3.52 11.44
N ARG A 22 -0.16 3.30 10.13
CA ARG A 22 -0.03 1.98 9.51
C ARG A 22 0.74 2.09 8.22
N PRO A 23 1.48 1.04 7.84
CA PRO A 23 2.08 1.00 6.51
C PRO A 23 1.00 0.92 5.45
N ALA A 24 1.26 1.56 4.32
CA ALA A 24 0.40 1.51 3.16
C ALA A 24 1.25 1.66 1.90
N VAL A 25 0.72 1.20 0.77
CA VAL A 25 1.38 1.35 -0.53
C VAL A 25 0.58 2.34 -1.37
N ILE A 26 1.26 3.31 -1.96
CA ILE A 26 0.63 4.26 -2.87
C ILE A 26 0.25 3.52 -4.15
N VAL A 27 -1.04 3.51 -4.47
CA VAL A 27 -1.57 2.88 -5.69
C VAL A 27 -2.05 3.89 -6.71
N GLN A 28 -2.17 5.16 -6.31
CA GLN A 28 -2.59 6.24 -7.19
C GLN A 28 -1.59 6.43 -8.33
N SER A 29 -2.11 6.71 -9.53
CA SER A 29 -1.27 7.01 -10.69
C SER A 29 -0.41 8.24 -10.43
N ASP A 30 0.86 8.18 -10.85
CA ASP A 30 1.80 9.31 -10.78
C ASP A 30 1.34 10.51 -11.64
N ALA A 31 0.44 10.28 -12.59
CA ALA A 31 -0.13 11.36 -13.40
C ALA A 31 -0.84 12.42 -12.56
N TYR A 32 -1.30 12.06 -11.36
CA TYR A 32 -1.99 12.99 -10.45
C TYR A 32 -1.07 13.58 -9.38
N SER A 33 0.20 13.20 -9.36
CA SER A 33 1.16 13.71 -8.40
C SER A 33 1.33 15.23 -8.57
N GLY A 34 1.11 15.98 -7.49
CA GLY A 34 1.18 17.44 -7.54
C GLY A 34 -0.07 18.13 -8.08
N LEU A 35 -1.03 17.37 -8.65
CA LEU A 35 -2.29 17.93 -9.14
C LEU A 35 -3.39 17.89 -8.06
N VAL A 36 -3.33 16.90 -7.17
CA VAL A 36 -4.28 16.76 -6.07
C VAL A 36 -3.52 16.58 -4.76
N SER A 37 -4.17 16.93 -3.65
CA SER A 37 -3.57 16.87 -2.30
C SER A 37 -3.79 15.51 -1.62
N THR A 38 -4.42 14.58 -2.31
CA THR A 38 -4.78 13.26 -1.77
C THR A 38 -4.02 12.14 -2.46
N LEU A 39 -3.92 11.01 -1.73
CA LEU A 39 -3.31 9.78 -2.22
C LEU A 39 -4.27 8.62 -2.00
N VAL A 40 -4.47 7.81 -3.02
CA VAL A 40 -5.13 6.51 -2.87
C VAL A 40 -4.07 5.50 -2.50
N VAL A 41 -4.28 4.81 -1.38
CA VAL A 41 -3.32 3.84 -0.84
C VAL A 41 -4.01 2.50 -0.55
N ALA A 42 -3.23 1.41 -0.57
CA ALA A 42 -3.66 0.09 -0.15
C ALA A 42 -3.04 -0.23 1.21
N GLU A 43 -3.84 -0.77 2.12
CA GLU A 43 -3.36 -1.15 3.45
C GLU A 43 -2.34 -2.26 3.40
N VAL A 44 -1.31 -2.17 4.25
CA VAL A 44 -0.37 -3.26 4.51
C VAL A 44 -0.67 -3.83 5.88
N THR A 45 -0.86 -5.15 5.95
CA THR A 45 -1.18 -5.86 7.20
C THR A 45 -0.20 -6.99 7.47
N LYS A 46 0.04 -7.27 8.75
CA LYS A 46 0.81 -8.43 9.22
C LYS A 46 -0.03 -9.71 9.22
N ASN A 47 -1.33 -9.59 9.06
CA ASN A 47 -2.23 -10.74 8.98
C ASN A 47 -2.07 -11.40 7.61
N LEU A 48 -1.57 -12.63 7.58
CA LEU A 48 -1.26 -13.36 6.34
C LEU A 48 -2.43 -14.22 5.84
N THR A 49 -3.60 -14.13 6.46
CA THR A 49 -4.76 -14.98 6.12
C THR A 49 -5.12 -14.88 4.64
N MET A 50 -5.05 -13.66 4.06
CA MET A 50 -5.41 -13.41 2.67
C MET A 50 -4.20 -13.40 1.72
N ALA A 51 -3.04 -13.93 2.14
CA ALA A 51 -1.80 -13.82 1.37
C ALA A 51 -1.88 -14.43 -0.04
N SER A 52 -2.72 -15.44 -0.25
CA SER A 52 -2.88 -16.08 -1.55
C SER A 52 -4.08 -15.60 -2.35
N ASP A 53 -4.83 -14.61 -1.85
CA ASP A 53 -5.95 -14.04 -2.58
C ASP A 53 -5.44 -13.21 -3.78
N PRO A 54 -6.11 -13.31 -4.97
CA PRO A 54 -5.68 -12.54 -6.14
C PRO A 54 -5.63 -11.03 -5.94
N ALA A 55 -6.41 -10.48 -5.01
CA ALA A 55 -6.43 -9.04 -4.71
C ALA A 55 -5.35 -8.63 -3.70
N CYS A 56 -4.52 -9.55 -3.25
CA CYS A 56 -3.51 -9.33 -2.22
C CYS A 56 -2.11 -9.69 -2.72
N LEU A 57 -1.13 -8.87 -2.31
CA LEU A 57 0.26 -9.08 -2.66
C LEU A 57 1.04 -9.48 -1.39
N PHE A 58 1.57 -10.69 -1.37
CA PHE A 58 2.44 -11.14 -0.29
C PHE A 58 3.84 -10.54 -0.44
N ILE A 59 4.39 -10.04 0.66
CA ILE A 59 5.75 -9.51 0.73
C ILE A 59 6.54 -10.33 1.73
N ASP A 60 7.56 -11.06 1.23
CA ASP A 60 8.53 -11.79 2.04
C ASP A 60 9.64 -10.81 2.48
N ALA A 61 9.64 -10.46 3.76
CA ALA A 61 10.58 -9.48 4.32
C ALA A 61 12.03 -9.95 4.30
N ASN A 62 12.29 -11.24 4.07
CA ASN A 62 13.64 -11.81 4.06
C ASN A 62 14.30 -11.76 2.68
N THR A 63 13.55 -11.41 1.63
CA THR A 63 14.11 -11.24 0.27
C THR A 63 14.72 -9.85 0.11
N PRO A 64 15.67 -9.67 -0.83
CA PRO A 64 16.17 -8.33 -1.13
C PRO A 64 15.08 -7.33 -1.53
N ALA A 65 14.11 -7.78 -2.35
CA ALA A 65 12.99 -6.94 -2.75
C ALA A 65 12.08 -6.61 -1.55
N GLY A 66 11.86 -7.57 -0.64
CA GLY A 66 11.09 -7.34 0.58
C GLY A 66 11.77 -6.35 1.52
N LYS A 67 13.09 -6.44 1.65
CA LYS A 67 13.85 -5.49 2.48
C LYS A 67 13.80 -4.07 1.93
N ALA A 68 13.78 -3.91 0.61
CA ALA A 68 13.68 -2.60 -0.03
C ALA A 68 12.34 -1.89 0.25
N THR A 69 11.30 -2.63 0.65
CA THR A 69 10.02 -2.04 1.04
C THR A 69 10.07 -1.33 2.39
N GLY A 70 11.10 -1.59 3.20
CA GLY A 70 11.21 -1.07 4.56
C GLY A 70 10.32 -1.80 5.58
N LEU A 71 9.56 -2.81 5.16
CA LEU A 71 8.75 -3.62 6.06
C LEU A 71 9.66 -4.63 6.76
N VAL A 72 9.51 -4.73 8.10
CA VAL A 72 10.39 -5.59 8.93
C VAL A 72 9.86 -7.00 9.10
N ARG A 73 8.65 -7.28 8.67
CA ARG A 73 7.98 -8.58 8.76
C ARG A 73 7.31 -8.94 7.45
N ASP A 74 7.08 -10.25 7.26
CA ASP A 74 6.19 -10.70 6.20
C ASP A 74 4.85 -10.01 6.32
N SER A 75 4.37 -9.50 5.21
CA SER A 75 3.20 -8.64 5.15
C SER A 75 2.38 -8.92 3.91
N VAL A 76 1.14 -8.44 3.93
CA VAL A 76 0.24 -8.50 2.80
C VAL A 76 -0.22 -7.09 2.45
N VAL A 77 -0.06 -6.70 1.19
CA VAL A 77 -0.67 -5.49 0.66
C VAL A 77 -2.07 -5.87 0.19
N SER A 78 -3.09 -5.35 0.85
CA SER A 78 -4.48 -5.68 0.53
C SER A 78 -5.10 -4.62 -0.35
N CYS A 79 -5.34 -4.96 -1.62
CA CYS A 79 -6.09 -4.09 -2.52
C CYS A 79 -7.60 -4.16 -2.27
N LEU A 80 -8.05 -4.96 -1.30
CA LEU A 80 -9.42 -4.92 -0.81
C LEU A 80 -9.66 -3.78 0.17
N VAL A 81 -8.61 -3.18 0.71
CA VAL A 81 -8.69 -2.04 1.62
C VAL A 81 -7.96 -0.87 0.98
N LEU A 82 -8.70 -0.13 0.16
CA LEU A 82 -8.21 1.07 -0.51
C LEU A 82 -8.73 2.30 0.25
N VAL A 83 -7.84 3.20 0.59
CA VAL A 83 -8.16 4.37 1.40
C VAL A 83 -7.59 5.60 0.73
N THR A 84 -8.33 6.70 0.76
CA THR A 84 -7.84 8.01 0.33
C THR A 84 -7.39 8.79 1.57
N VAL A 85 -6.14 9.24 1.55
CA VAL A 85 -5.55 10.03 2.63
C VAL A 85 -5.01 11.34 2.07
N TYR A 86 -4.89 12.36 2.93
CA TYR A 86 -4.19 13.58 2.54
C TYR A 86 -2.68 13.34 2.52
N ALA A 87 -2.00 13.84 1.50
CA ALA A 87 -0.56 13.64 1.33
C ALA A 87 0.25 14.19 2.51
N ASP A 88 -0.23 15.26 3.16
CA ASP A 88 0.43 15.87 4.30
C ASP A 88 0.30 15.04 5.60
N THR A 89 -0.53 13.98 5.61
CA THR A 89 -0.63 13.07 6.75
C THR A 89 0.37 11.92 6.69
N VAL A 90 1.19 11.84 5.65
CA VAL A 90 2.26 10.85 5.56
C VAL A 90 3.35 11.20 6.58
N ALA A 91 3.56 10.29 7.52
CA ALA A 91 4.52 10.51 8.60
C ALA A 91 5.95 10.15 8.19
N GLN A 92 6.11 9.16 7.31
CA GLN A 92 7.43 8.65 6.94
C GLN A 92 7.34 7.85 5.64
N MET A 93 8.39 7.92 4.84
CA MET A 93 8.59 7.02 3.71
C MET A 93 9.42 5.83 4.18
N LEU A 94 8.89 4.61 4.00
CA LEU A 94 9.55 3.39 4.47
C LEU A 94 10.45 2.76 3.40
N GLY A 95 10.00 2.79 2.16
CA GLY A 95 10.72 2.16 1.05
C GLY A 95 9.86 2.14 -0.20
N THR A 96 10.13 1.19 -1.08
CA THR A 96 9.41 1.09 -2.36
C THR A 96 9.28 -0.37 -2.80
N LEU A 97 8.25 -0.65 -3.58
CA LEU A 97 8.09 -1.94 -4.24
C LEU A 97 9.06 -2.04 -5.42
N SER A 98 9.58 -3.25 -5.66
CA SER A 98 10.35 -3.54 -6.87
C SER A 98 9.47 -3.43 -8.12
N PRO A 99 10.07 -3.31 -9.33
CA PRO A 99 9.30 -3.33 -10.57
C PRO A 99 8.42 -4.58 -10.71
N ALA A 100 8.92 -5.76 -10.32
CA ALA A 100 8.14 -7.00 -10.35
C ALA A 100 6.96 -6.94 -9.39
N MET A 101 7.15 -6.40 -8.19
CA MET A 101 6.06 -6.23 -7.21
C MET A 101 5.02 -5.22 -7.70
N LYS A 102 5.45 -4.13 -8.35
CA LYS A 102 4.52 -3.14 -8.94
C LYS A 102 3.64 -3.78 -10.02
N GLN A 103 4.20 -4.68 -10.82
CA GLN A 103 3.44 -5.41 -11.82
C GLN A 103 2.39 -6.32 -11.17
N LYS A 104 2.77 -7.03 -10.10
CA LYS A 104 1.83 -7.84 -9.33
C LYS A 104 0.75 -6.99 -8.66
N LEU A 105 1.12 -5.79 -8.19
CA LEU A 105 0.17 -4.84 -7.63
C LEU A 105 -0.91 -4.45 -8.64
N ASN A 106 -0.55 -4.26 -9.91
CA ASN A 106 -1.51 -3.99 -10.98
C ASN A 106 -2.54 -5.13 -11.08
N ASP A 107 -2.08 -6.38 -11.04
CA ASP A 107 -2.97 -7.54 -11.10
C ASP A 107 -3.89 -7.62 -9.88
N CYS A 108 -3.37 -7.28 -8.71
CA CYS A 108 -4.18 -7.24 -7.47
C CYS A 108 -5.27 -6.17 -7.54
N LEU A 109 -4.96 -5.00 -8.09
CA LEU A 109 -5.94 -3.92 -8.28
C LEU A 109 -7.01 -4.31 -9.29
N LYS A 110 -6.63 -4.98 -10.38
CA LYS A 110 -7.59 -5.48 -11.37
C LYS A 110 -8.54 -6.49 -10.73
N ALA A 111 -8.01 -7.41 -9.94
CA ALA A 111 -8.83 -8.40 -9.24
C ALA A 111 -9.80 -7.73 -8.25
N SER A 112 -9.30 -6.80 -7.44
CA SER A 112 -10.11 -6.11 -6.45
C SER A 112 -11.24 -5.29 -7.06
N LEU A 113 -10.96 -4.62 -8.19
CA LEU A 113 -11.89 -3.69 -8.82
C LEU A 113 -12.69 -4.32 -9.97
N GLY A 114 -12.46 -5.60 -10.26
CA GLY A 114 -13.17 -6.30 -11.33
C GLY A 114 -12.80 -5.80 -12.73
N LEU A 115 -11.56 -5.36 -12.93
CA LEU A 115 -11.09 -4.85 -14.21
C LEU A 115 -10.44 -5.97 -15.05
N PRO A 116 -10.59 -5.90 -16.41
CA PRO A 116 -9.95 -6.86 -17.29
C PRO A 116 -8.43 -6.71 -17.34
#